data_54a5c65a810190ab3267bda71ee8c0f8
#
_entry.id   54a5c65a810190ab3267bda71ee8c0f8
#
_cell.length_a   1.000
_cell.length_b   1.000
_cell.length_c   1.000
_cell.angle_alpha   90.00
_cell.angle_beta   90.00
_cell.angle_gamma   90.00
#
_symmetry.space_group_name_H-M   'P 1'
#
loop_
_entity.id
_entity.type
_entity.pdbx_description
1 polymer ?
#
loop_
_entity_poly.entity_id
_entity_poly.type
_entity_poly.pdbx_seq_one_letter_code
_entity_poly.pdbx_strand_id
1 'polypeptide(L)'
;MNNTLMIDLETTGKRPGCCILSIGAAGIDKNGLEVNFYARISYDKSKAEGFDDDPETIAWWRKQEQETRREAFGGRDFPGDIVREFVSFVEKNFDTQEKKFSVWSKGSDFDFPILKAYLDAYEEKTPWPFFVQRDYRTLQAVFPFIKKAESNVEKHNALEDAKAQMRGLEHFMSLEAVFKEKPKKVNKIMV
;
A
#
# COMPACT_ATOMS: atom_id res chain seq x y z
N MET A 1 12.96 1.14 -11.68
CA MET A 1 11.58 0.72 -11.36
C MET A 1 10.68 1.87 -11.77
N ASN A 2 9.60 1.64 -12.45
CA ASN A 2 8.58 2.64 -12.79
C ASN A 2 7.21 1.93 -12.85
N ASN A 3 6.14 2.69 -12.84
CA ASN A 3 4.77 2.21 -12.89
C ASN A 3 4.47 1.20 -11.75
N THR A 4 4.86 1.56 -10.51
CA THR A 4 4.75 0.70 -9.32
C THR A 4 4.13 1.48 -8.18
N LEU A 5 3.13 0.91 -7.52
CA LEU A 5 2.39 1.50 -6.42
C LEU A 5 2.47 0.60 -5.18
N MET A 6 2.71 1.18 -4.01
CA MET A 6 2.60 0.56 -2.70
C MET A 6 1.45 1.20 -1.95
N ILE A 7 0.59 0.40 -1.33
CA ILE A 7 -0.58 0.85 -0.56
C ILE A 7 -0.50 0.29 0.84
N ASP A 8 -0.90 1.11 1.80
CA ASP A 8 -1.08 0.73 3.19
C ASP A 8 -2.35 1.38 3.74
N LEU A 9 -3.07 0.69 4.62
CA LEU A 9 -4.31 1.14 5.24
C LEU A 9 -4.20 1.13 6.75
N GLU A 10 -4.69 2.19 7.39
CA GLU A 10 -5.02 2.12 8.81
C GLU A 10 -6.52 1.82 8.97
N THR A 11 -6.86 0.86 9.81
CA THR A 11 -8.22 0.32 9.89
C THR A 11 -8.67 0.05 11.32
N THR A 12 -9.98 -0.10 11.53
CA THR A 12 -10.56 -0.53 12.80
C THR A 12 -10.85 -2.02 12.88
N GLY A 13 -10.42 -2.78 11.88
CA GLY A 13 -10.65 -4.22 11.81
C GLY A 13 -9.71 -4.91 10.84
N LYS A 14 -9.87 -6.24 10.72
CA LYS A 14 -8.98 -7.12 9.96
C LYS A 14 -9.66 -7.78 8.74
N ARG A 15 -10.85 -7.32 8.38
CA ARG A 15 -11.66 -7.93 7.31
C ARG A 15 -12.41 -6.89 6.49
N PRO A 16 -12.82 -7.22 5.26
CA PRO A 16 -13.70 -6.37 4.46
C PRO A 16 -14.94 -5.93 5.24
N GLY A 17 -15.31 -4.65 5.07
CA GLY A 17 -16.41 -4.04 5.80
C GLY A 17 -16.03 -3.34 7.12
N CYS A 18 -14.76 -3.44 7.58
CA CYS A 18 -14.30 -2.61 8.70
C CYS A 18 -14.06 -1.16 8.26
N CYS A 19 -14.06 -0.21 9.22
CA CYS A 19 -13.74 1.18 8.89
C CYS A 19 -12.27 1.32 8.47
N ILE A 20 -12.04 1.99 7.34
CA ILE A 20 -10.73 2.53 6.97
C ILE A 20 -10.58 3.90 7.64
N LEU A 21 -9.50 4.12 8.36
CA LEU A 21 -9.14 5.39 9.01
C LEU A 21 -8.31 6.28 8.10
N SER A 22 -7.38 5.68 7.36
CA SER A 22 -6.59 6.39 6.35
C SER A 22 -6.15 5.45 5.22
N ILE A 23 -5.91 6.04 4.05
CA ILE A 23 -5.30 5.41 2.89
C ILE A 23 -3.99 6.12 2.63
N GLY A 24 -2.89 5.38 2.66
CA GLY A 24 -1.57 5.82 2.26
C GLY A 24 -1.11 5.08 1.00
N ALA A 25 -0.55 5.80 0.05
CA ALA A 25 0.06 5.19 -1.11
C ALA A 25 1.32 5.94 -1.53
N ALA A 26 2.34 5.20 -1.90
CA ALA A 26 3.61 5.73 -2.40
C ALA A 26 4.03 4.94 -3.63
N GLY A 27 4.57 5.60 -4.65
CA GLY A 27 4.92 4.90 -5.87
C GLY A 27 5.83 5.68 -6.80
N ILE A 28 6.29 4.98 -7.82
CA ILE A 28 6.96 5.56 -9.00
C ILE A 28 5.97 5.48 -10.16
N ASP A 29 5.57 6.62 -10.68
CA ASP A 29 4.57 6.72 -11.73
C ASP A 29 5.02 6.13 -13.08
N LYS A 30 4.15 6.18 -14.08
CA LYS A 30 4.45 5.73 -15.45
C LYS A 30 5.61 6.48 -16.11
N ASN A 31 5.94 7.69 -15.63
CA ASN A 31 7.02 8.53 -16.14
C ASN A 31 8.33 8.40 -15.34
N GLY A 32 8.33 7.62 -14.23
CA GLY A 32 9.48 7.44 -13.35
C GLY A 32 9.59 8.49 -12.24
N LEU A 33 8.53 9.24 -11.96
CA LEU A 33 8.48 10.24 -10.90
C LEU A 33 7.88 9.66 -9.62
N GLU A 34 8.42 10.06 -8.46
CA GLU A 34 7.82 9.74 -7.17
C GLU A 34 6.48 10.45 -7.01
N VAL A 35 5.46 9.69 -6.63
CA VAL A 35 4.11 10.19 -6.36
C VAL A 35 3.57 9.59 -5.07
N ASN A 36 2.81 10.38 -4.32
CA ASN A 36 2.24 9.97 -3.05
C ASN A 36 0.77 10.37 -2.97
N PHE A 37 0.00 9.58 -2.23
CA PHE A 37 -1.36 9.86 -1.83
C PHE A 37 -1.51 9.65 -0.33
N TYR A 38 -2.18 10.55 0.35
CA TYR A 38 -2.57 10.37 1.73
C TYR A 38 -3.92 11.04 1.98
N ALA A 39 -4.85 10.30 2.53
CA ALA A 39 -6.12 10.84 2.95
C ALA A 39 -6.63 10.12 4.20
N ARG A 40 -7.27 10.88 5.10
CA ARG A 40 -7.91 10.36 6.30
C ARG A 40 -9.42 10.38 6.14
N ILE A 41 -10.04 9.27 6.52
CA ILE A 41 -11.48 9.08 6.41
C ILE A 41 -12.12 9.32 7.78
N SER A 42 -13.27 9.99 7.79
CA SER A 42 -14.04 10.17 9.01
C SER A 42 -14.56 8.83 9.53
N TYR A 43 -14.10 8.44 10.71
CA TYR A 43 -14.58 7.25 11.40
C TYR A 43 -16.10 7.28 11.62
N ASP A 44 -16.63 8.41 12.13
CA ASP A 44 -18.06 8.54 12.41
C ASP A 44 -18.92 8.42 11.14
N LYS A 45 -18.46 8.99 10.02
CA LYS A 45 -19.17 8.88 8.75
C LYS A 45 -19.10 7.46 8.20
N SER A 46 -17.96 6.78 8.32
CA SER A 46 -17.84 5.36 7.94
C SER A 46 -18.80 4.47 8.74
N LYS A 47 -18.92 4.72 10.05
CA LYS A 47 -19.90 4.03 10.90
C LYS A 47 -21.34 4.29 10.48
N ALA A 48 -21.66 5.52 10.12
CA ALA A 48 -23.01 5.91 9.63
C ALA A 48 -23.35 5.23 8.28
N GLU A 49 -22.36 4.97 7.44
CA GLU A 49 -22.49 4.21 6.18
C GLU A 49 -22.54 2.68 6.38
N GLY A 50 -22.45 2.18 7.62
CA GLY A 50 -22.59 0.76 7.94
C GLY A 50 -21.29 -0.03 7.98
N PHE A 51 -20.14 0.63 7.88
CA PHE A 51 -18.86 -0.04 8.13
C PHE A 51 -18.67 -0.37 9.61
N ASP A 52 -17.96 -1.46 9.91
CA ASP A 52 -17.90 -2.05 11.23
C ASP A 52 -16.55 -1.92 11.92
N ASP A 53 -16.47 -2.35 13.16
CA ASP A 53 -15.25 -2.40 13.96
C ASP A 53 -14.97 -3.83 14.40
N ASP A 54 -13.69 -4.14 14.57
CA ASP A 54 -13.24 -5.28 15.33
C ASP A 54 -12.92 -4.82 16.77
N PRO A 55 -13.59 -5.36 17.80
CA PRO A 55 -13.34 -4.99 19.19
C PRO A 55 -11.89 -5.17 19.63
N GLU A 56 -11.18 -6.19 19.11
CA GLU A 56 -9.76 -6.41 19.41
C GLU A 56 -8.89 -5.31 18.82
N THR A 57 -9.18 -4.90 17.57
CA THR A 57 -8.46 -3.81 16.90
C THR A 57 -8.72 -2.48 17.59
N ILE A 58 -9.94 -2.19 18.00
CA ILE A 58 -10.26 -0.99 18.79
C ILE A 58 -9.54 -1.02 20.15
N ALA A 59 -9.49 -2.19 20.82
CA ALA A 59 -8.74 -2.33 22.07
C ALA A 59 -7.22 -2.15 21.87
N TRP A 60 -6.69 -2.55 20.72
CA TRP A 60 -5.31 -2.32 20.35
C TRP A 60 -5.04 -0.83 20.10
N TRP A 61 -5.90 -0.12 19.35
CA TRP A 61 -5.80 1.33 19.14
C TRP A 61 -5.79 2.11 20.46
N ARG A 62 -6.61 1.72 21.44
CA ARG A 62 -6.66 2.36 22.78
C ARG A 62 -5.33 2.33 23.52
N LYS A 63 -4.45 1.37 23.19
CA LYS A 63 -3.11 1.22 23.80
C LYS A 63 -2.03 2.02 23.09
N GLN A 64 -2.32 2.56 21.91
CA GLN A 64 -1.36 3.40 21.16
C GLN A 64 -1.21 4.77 21.81
N GLU A 65 -0.13 5.46 21.50
CA GLU A 65 0.12 6.83 21.97
C GLU A 65 -1.01 7.78 21.53
N GLN A 66 -1.22 8.83 22.33
CA GLN A 66 -2.33 9.77 22.09
C GLN A 66 -2.23 10.45 20.73
N GLU A 67 -1.02 10.79 20.29
CA GLU A 67 -0.78 11.43 19.01
C GLU A 67 -1.10 10.50 17.85
N THR A 68 -0.64 9.25 17.89
CA THR A 68 -0.96 8.21 16.91
C THR A 68 -2.48 8.00 16.78
N ARG A 69 -3.20 7.99 17.91
CA ARG A 69 -4.68 7.89 17.86
C ARG A 69 -5.34 9.12 17.27
N ARG A 70 -4.83 10.32 17.58
CA ARG A 70 -5.35 11.57 16.99
C ARG A 70 -5.14 11.60 15.48
N GLU A 71 -3.99 11.12 15.02
CA GLU A 71 -3.70 11.02 13.62
C GLU A 71 -4.66 10.03 12.95
N ALA A 72 -4.75 8.80 13.46
CA ALA A 72 -5.58 7.75 12.87
C ALA A 72 -7.08 8.12 12.85
N PHE A 73 -7.63 8.59 13.96
CA PHE A 73 -9.07 8.91 14.09
C PHE A 73 -9.42 10.37 13.77
N GLY A 74 -8.44 11.16 13.32
CA GLY A 74 -8.62 12.60 13.06
C GLY A 74 -9.23 12.92 11.71
N GLY A 75 -9.58 11.93 10.89
CA GLY A 75 -10.23 12.11 9.60
C GLY A 75 -11.59 12.79 9.69
N ARG A 76 -11.92 13.64 8.70
CA ARG A 76 -13.19 14.38 8.66
C ARG A 76 -13.91 14.21 7.33
N ASP A 77 -13.24 13.66 6.32
CA ASP A 77 -13.74 13.57 4.98
C ASP A 77 -14.69 12.41 4.80
N PHE A 78 -15.61 12.53 3.85
CA PHE A 78 -16.56 11.48 3.56
C PHE A 78 -15.87 10.32 2.86
N PRO A 79 -16.12 9.06 3.27
CA PRO A 79 -15.39 7.91 2.74
C PRO A 79 -15.51 7.77 1.20
N GLY A 80 -16.70 8.02 0.63
CA GLY A 80 -16.89 7.96 -0.81
C GLY A 80 -16.10 9.01 -1.60
N ASP A 81 -15.86 10.20 -1.02
CA ASP A 81 -15.05 11.23 -1.67
C ASP A 81 -13.58 10.79 -1.72
N ILE A 82 -13.06 10.29 -0.60
CA ILE A 82 -11.68 9.79 -0.52
C ILE A 82 -11.45 8.61 -1.45
N VAL A 83 -12.41 7.70 -1.56
CA VAL A 83 -12.32 6.56 -2.50
C VAL A 83 -12.22 7.06 -3.95
N ARG A 84 -13.04 8.03 -4.34
CA ARG A 84 -12.99 8.65 -5.68
C ARG A 84 -11.67 9.39 -5.95
N GLU A 85 -11.18 10.12 -4.96
CA GLU A 85 -9.88 10.81 -5.05
C GLU A 85 -8.75 9.80 -5.21
N PHE A 86 -8.77 8.70 -4.47
CA PHE A 86 -7.78 7.62 -4.59
C PHE A 86 -7.82 6.97 -5.98
N VAL A 87 -9.00 6.63 -6.50
CA VAL A 87 -9.16 6.09 -7.86
C VAL A 87 -8.59 7.06 -8.89
N SER A 88 -8.97 8.34 -8.81
CA SER A 88 -8.47 9.40 -9.71
C SER A 88 -6.95 9.56 -9.63
N PHE A 89 -6.37 9.47 -8.42
CA PHE A 89 -4.91 9.50 -8.23
C PHE A 89 -4.23 8.33 -8.98
N VAL A 90 -4.76 7.13 -8.85
CA VAL A 90 -4.20 5.95 -9.51
C VAL A 90 -4.28 6.08 -11.03
N GLU A 91 -5.45 6.40 -11.58
CA GLU A 91 -5.68 6.52 -13.02
C GLU A 91 -4.84 7.62 -13.67
N LYS A 92 -4.63 8.72 -12.97
CA LYS A 92 -3.81 9.83 -13.45
C LYS A 92 -2.33 9.46 -13.54
N ASN A 93 -1.80 8.79 -12.53
CA ASN A 93 -0.36 8.60 -12.37
C ASN A 93 0.16 7.28 -12.95
N PHE A 94 -0.69 6.25 -13.04
CA PHE A 94 -0.25 4.91 -13.42
C PHE A 94 -0.96 4.43 -14.70
N ASP A 95 -0.22 3.67 -15.53
CA ASP A 95 -0.83 2.89 -16.60
C ASP A 95 -1.13 1.48 -16.06
N THR A 96 -2.31 1.33 -15.48
CA THR A 96 -2.72 0.12 -14.75
C THR A 96 -2.98 -1.09 -15.65
N GLN A 97 -3.10 -0.89 -16.96
CA GLN A 97 -3.30 -1.95 -17.95
C GLN A 97 -1.96 -2.44 -18.55
N GLU A 98 -0.88 -1.73 -18.30
CA GLU A 98 0.44 -2.14 -18.76
C GLU A 98 0.94 -3.36 -17.99
N LYS A 99 1.54 -4.33 -18.68
CA LYS A 99 2.09 -5.57 -18.06
C LYS A 99 3.17 -5.31 -17.00
N LYS A 100 3.81 -4.14 -17.04
CA LYS A 100 4.82 -3.75 -16.08
C LYS A 100 4.26 -3.10 -14.82
N PHE A 101 2.98 -2.71 -14.83
CA PHE A 101 2.35 -2.17 -13.63
C PHE A 101 2.30 -3.22 -12.52
N SER A 102 2.56 -2.79 -11.30
CA SER A 102 2.38 -3.62 -10.12
C SER A 102 1.89 -2.78 -8.95
N VAL A 103 0.89 -3.31 -8.25
CA VAL A 103 0.41 -2.74 -7.00
C VAL A 103 0.70 -3.69 -5.85
N TRP A 104 1.28 -3.16 -4.79
CA TRP A 104 1.79 -3.89 -3.65
C TRP A 104 1.10 -3.48 -2.36
N SER A 105 0.97 -4.40 -1.43
CA SER A 105 0.67 -4.11 -0.03
C SER A 105 1.37 -5.11 0.90
N LYS A 106 1.50 -4.78 2.16
CA LYS A 106 2.16 -5.65 3.16
C LYS A 106 1.15 -6.58 3.82
N GLY A 107 0.57 -7.44 3.04
CA GLY A 107 -0.53 -8.35 3.35
C GLY A 107 -1.64 -8.13 2.33
N SER A 108 -1.42 -8.63 1.12
CA SER A 108 -2.34 -8.44 -0.01
C SER A 108 -3.74 -9.02 0.25
N ASP A 109 -3.85 -9.93 1.19
CA ASP A 109 -5.09 -10.51 1.71
C ASP A 109 -5.77 -9.63 2.79
N PHE A 110 -5.13 -8.51 3.18
CA PHE A 110 -5.66 -7.55 4.14
C PHE A 110 -6.07 -6.24 3.44
N ASP A 111 -5.11 -5.49 2.90
CA ASP A 111 -5.38 -4.15 2.35
C ASP A 111 -6.32 -4.19 1.14
N PHE A 112 -6.03 -5.06 0.16
CA PHE A 112 -6.81 -5.08 -1.07
C PHE A 112 -8.27 -5.50 -0.88
N PRO A 113 -8.61 -6.54 -0.10
CA PRO A 113 -10.01 -6.87 0.16
C PRO A 113 -10.77 -5.81 0.97
N ILE A 114 -10.11 -5.14 1.91
CA ILE A 114 -10.71 -4.06 2.71
C ILE A 114 -10.98 -2.84 1.80
N LEU A 115 -9.99 -2.42 1.01
CA LEU A 115 -10.16 -1.34 0.05
C LEU A 115 -11.23 -1.66 -1.00
N LYS A 116 -11.26 -2.92 -1.49
CA LYS A 116 -12.28 -3.37 -2.44
C LYS A 116 -13.69 -3.22 -1.89
N ALA A 117 -13.92 -3.51 -0.61
CA ALA A 117 -15.23 -3.34 0.01
C ALA A 117 -15.69 -1.87 0.00
N TYR A 118 -14.76 -0.91 0.15
CA TYR A 118 -15.07 0.52 0.01
C TYR A 118 -15.35 0.90 -1.44
N LEU A 119 -14.52 0.44 -2.37
CA LEU A 119 -14.76 0.66 -3.80
C LEU A 119 -16.16 0.17 -4.20
N ASP A 120 -16.53 -1.02 -3.79
CA ASP A 120 -17.86 -1.59 -4.09
C ASP A 120 -19.01 -0.82 -3.44
N ALA A 121 -18.85 -0.37 -2.19
CA ALA A 121 -19.86 0.39 -1.46
C ALA A 121 -20.17 1.75 -2.13
N TYR A 122 -19.18 2.33 -2.83
CA TYR A 122 -19.34 3.61 -3.54
C TYR A 122 -19.39 3.46 -5.07
N GLU A 123 -19.68 2.26 -5.56
CA GLU A 123 -19.83 1.93 -6.99
C GLU A 123 -18.61 2.28 -7.85
N GLU A 124 -17.42 2.32 -7.22
CA GLU A 124 -16.15 2.57 -7.89
C GLU A 124 -15.52 1.25 -8.37
N LYS A 125 -14.95 1.28 -9.56
CA LYS A 125 -14.20 0.14 -10.08
C LYS A 125 -12.80 0.12 -9.48
N THR A 126 -12.33 -1.10 -9.18
CA THR A 126 -10.90 -1.28 -8.85
C THR A 126 -10.05 -0.78 -10.03
N PRO A 127 -9.15 0.20 -9.85
CA PRO A 127 -8.46 0.85 -10.97
C PRO A 127 -7.34 0.00 -11.59
N TRP A 128 -7.24 -1.27 -11.21
CA TRP A 128 -6.27 -2.23 -11.76
C TRP A 128 -6.84 -3.65 -11.83
N PRO A 129 -6.34 -4.50 -12.74
CA PRO A 129 -6.73 -5.91 -12.78
C PRO A 129 -6.11 -6.70 -11.63
N PHE A 130 -6.80 -7.73 -11.15
CA PHE A 130 -6.40 -8.52 -9.97
C PHE A 130 -5.00 -9.15 -10.08
N PHE A 131 -4.57 -9.51 -11.27
CA PHE A 131 -3.30 -10.22 -11.50
C PHE A 131 -2.04 -9.34 -11.36
N VAL A 132 -2.19 -8.02 -11.21
CA VAL A 132 -1.06 -7.10 -10.94
C VAL A 132 -0.83 -6.88 -9.45
N GLN A 133 -1.69 -7.41 -8.58
CA GLN A 133 -1.54 -7.35 -7.13
C GLN A 133 -0.35 -8.20 -6.66
N ARG A 134 0.41 -7.70 -5.70
CA ARG A 134 1.59 -8.34 -5.14
C ARG A 134 1.59 -8.23 -3.62
N ASP A 135 2.20 -9.19 -2.96
CA ASP A 135 2.34 -9.23 -1.51
C ASP A 135 3.78 -8.96 -1.07
N TYR A 136 3.98 -7.82 -0.44
CA TYR A 136 5.29 -7.40 0.06
C TYR A 136 5.75 -8.23 1.27
N ARG A 137 4.82 -8.74 2.10
CA ARG A 137 5.14 -9.62 3.23
C ARG A 137 5.78 -10.93 2.77
N THR A 138 5.26 -11.51 1.71
CA THR A 138 5.85 -12.70 1.07
C THR A 138 7.26 -12.39 0.54
N LEU A 139 7.44 -11.25 -0.11
CA LEU A 139 8.76 -10.83 -0.58
C LEU A 139 9.76 -10.70 0.57
N GLN A 140 9.36 -10.10 1.70
CA GLN A 140 10.19 -9.99 2.90
C GLN A 140 10.50 -11.33 3.56
N ALA A 141 9.60 -12.29 3.47
CA ALA A 141 9.83 -13.62 4.02
C ALA A 141 10.89 -14.39 3.22
N VAL A 142 10.88 -14.25 1.89
CA VAL A 142 11.86 -14.87 0.98
C VAL A 142 13.21 -14.14 1.03
N PHE A 143 13.18 -12.80 1.17
CA PHE A 143 14.38 -11.95 1.16
C PHE A 143 14.47 -11.07 2.44
N PRO A 144 14.84 -11.63 3.59
CA PRO A 144 14.80 -10.92 4.88
C PRO A 144 15.65 -9.65 4.96
N PHE A 145 16.66 -9.49 4.11
CA PHE A 145 17.52 -8.30 4.07
C PHE A 145 16.77 -7.03 3.66
N ILE A 146 15.62 -7.14 3.00
CA ILE A 146 14.78 -6.01 2.57
C ILE A 146 14.33 -5.17 3.78
N LYS A 147 14.05 -5.79 4.92
CA LYS A 147 13.63 -5.12 6.15
C LYS A 147 14.61 -4.05 6.63
N LYS A 148 15.89 -4.18 6.31
CA LYS A 148 16.93 -3.20 6.71
C LYS A 148 16.78 -1.86 6.00
N ALA A 149 16.11 -1.80 4.86
CA ALA A 149 15.86 -0.59 4.11
C ALA A 149 14.60 0.17 4.62
N GLU A 150 13.76 -0.47 5.42
CA GLU A 150 12.67 0.16 6.16
C GLU A 150 13.28 0.85 7.41
N SER A 151 13.82 2.07 7.25
CA SER A 151 14.35 2.84 8.38
C SER A 151 13.22 3.32 9.31
N ASN A 152 13.58 3.67 10.56
CA ASN A 152 12.68 4.14 11.63
C ASN A 152 11.64 5.14 11.11
N VAL A 153 10.41 4.71 11.05
CA VAL A 153 9.26 5.50 10.60
C VAL A 153 8.32 5.68 11.78
N GLU A 154 7.63 6.80 11.82
CA GLU A 154 6.44 6.97 12.66
C GLU A 154 5.47 5.83 12.32
N LYS A 155 5.33 4.90 13.25
CA LYS A 155 4.48 3.72 13.05
C LYS A 155 3.02 4.14 13.05
N HIS A 156 2.23 3.47 12.21
CA HIS A 156 0.78 3.65 12.12
C HIS A 156 0.36 4.99 11.49
N ASN A 157 1.12 5.42 10.49
CA ASN A 157 0.70 6.39 9.49
C ASN A 157 0.77 5.70 8.12
N ALA A 158 -0.37 5.51 7.48
CA ALA A 158 -0.47 4.73 6.25
C ALA A 158 0.48 5.21 5.13
N LEU A 159 0.70 6.53 5.00
CA LEU A 159 1.63 7.05 3.98
C LEU A 159 3.09 6.73 4.33
N GLU A 160 3.48 6.96 5.57
CA GLU A 160 4.87 6.72 6.00
C GLU A 160 5.20 5.22 5.97
N ASP A 161 4.23 4.36 6.33
CA ASP A 161 4.37 2.91 6.20
C ASP A 161 4.47 2.49 4.73
N ALA A 162 3.63 3.02 3.83
CA ALA A 162 3.73 2.78 2.39
C ALA A 162 5.09 3.22 1.80
N LYS A 163 5.59 4.41 2.20
CA LYS A 163 6.93 4.90 1.79
C LYS A 163 8.06 4.00 2.29
N ALA A 164 7.99 3.54 3.54
CA ALA A 164 8.98 2.63 4.09
C ALA A 164 9.03 1.30 3.34
N GLN A 165 7.86 0.73 3.07
CA GLN A 165 7.72 -0.49 2.28
C GLN A 165 8.22 -0.29 0.85
N MET A 166 7.93 0.87 0.23
CA MET A 166 8.41 1.22 -1.11
C MET A 166 9.94 1.29 -1.17
N ARG A 167 10.61 1.92 -0.19
CA ARG A 167 12.09 1.91 -0.09
C ARG A 167 12.66 0.49 -0.01
N GLY A 168 12.02 -0.40 0.75
CA GLY A 168 12.42 -1.80 0.81
C GLY A 168 12.27 -2.52 -0.53
N LEU A 169 11.18 -2.25 -1.25
CA LEU A 169 10.94 -2.80 -2.58
C LEU A 169 11.98 -2.27 -3.60
N GLU A 170 12.29 -0.98 -3.57
CA GLU A 170 13.33 -0.37 -4.42
C GLU A 170 14.70 -0.98 -4.18
N HIS A 171 15.05 -1.17 -2.91
CA HIS A 171 16.30 -1.83 -2.55
C HIS A 171 16.37 -3.25 -3.12
N PHE A 172 15.29 -4.04 -3.01
CA PHE A 172 15.22 -5.37 -3.62
C PHE A 172 15.40 -5.31 -5.14
N MET A 173 14.67 -4.44 -5.82
CA MET A 173 14.72 -4.32 -7.28
C MET A 173 16.09 -3.87 -7.78
N SER A 174 16.80 -3.03 -7.02
CA SER A 174 18.17 -2.61 -7.36
C SER A 174 19.16 -3.78 -7.31
N LEU A 175 19.03 -4.66 -6.33
CA LEU A 175 19.85 -5.87 -6.21
C LEU A 175 19.53 -6.89 -7.30
N GLU A 176 18.25 -7.08 -7.63
CA GLU A 176 17.83 -7.97 -8.72
C GLU A 176 18.43 -7.54 -10.06
N ALA A 177 18.53 -6.24 -10.32
CA ALA A 177 19.16 -5.71 -11.52
C ALA A 177 20.64 -6.12 -11.62
N VAL A 178 21.37 -6.09 -10.51
CA VAL A 178 22.78 -6.53 -10.45
C VAL A 178 22.92 -8.02 -10.77
N PHE A 179 22.00 -8.86 -10.29
CA PHE A 179 22.04 -10.31 -10.56
C PHE A 179 21.61 -10.67 -11.99
N LYS A 180 20.85 -9.81 -12.66
CA LYS A 180 20.45 -10.01 -14.07
C LYS A 180 21.52 -9.63 -15.08
N GLU A 181 22.53 -8.86 -14.70
CA GLU A 181 23.73 -8.68 -15.52
C GLU A 181 24.45 -10.01 -15.66
N LYS A 182 24.26 -10.69 -16.81
CA LYS A 182 24.86 -11.99 -17.10
C LYS A 182 26.36 -11.93 -16.86
N PRO A 183 26.98 -12.92 -16.22
CA PRO A 183 28.42 -13.03 -16.17
C PRO A 183 28.92 -13.00 -17.62
N LYS A 184 29.86 -12.06 -17.93
CA LYS A 184 30.54 -12.03 -19.22
C LYS A 184 31.05 -13.44 -19.51
N LYS A 185 30.71 -13.98 -20.70
CA LYS A 185 31.13 -15.31 -21.15
C LYS A 185 32.60 -15.48 -20.79
N VAL A 186 32.86 -16.37 -19.86
CA VAL A 186 34.25 -16.85 -19.63
C VAL A 186 34.64 -17.54 -20.93
N ASN A 187 35.55 -16.94 -21.68
CA ASN A 187 36.12 -17.59 -22.87
C ASN A 187 36.65 -18.94 -22.43
N LYS A 188 36.14 -20.02 -23.04
CA LYS A 188 36.73 -21.34 -22.88
C LYS A 188 38.21 -21.21 -23.21
N ILE A 189 39.06 -21.38 -22.18
CA ILE A 189 40.47 -21.70 -22.38
C ILE A 189 40.46 -23.10 -22.97
N MET A 190 40.73 -23.23 -24.26
CA MET A 190 41.03 -24.54 -24.85
C MET A 190 42.38 -24.95 -24.33
N VAL A 191 42.42 -26.06 -23.61
CA VAL A 191 43.64 -26.85 -23.32
C VAL A 191 43.81 -27.86 -24.45
#